data_c38b33416356a36bb4ebc4a8521e5417
#
_entry.id   c38b33416356a36bb4ebc4a8521e5417
#
_cell.length_a   1.000
_cell.length_b   1.000
_cell.length_c   1.000
_cell.angle_alpha   90.00
_cell.angle_beta   90.00
_cell.angle_gamma   90.00
#
_symmetry.space_group_name_H-M   'P 1'
#
loop_
_entity.id
_entity.type
_entity.pdbx_description
1 polymer ?
#
loop_
_entity_poly.entity_id
_entity_poly.type
_entity_poly.pdbx_seq_one_letter_code
_entity_poly.pdbx_strand_id
1 'polypeptide(L)'
;MASVSTFCFVLFFFFLLTQCWFLTSAKKTYIVHMKHHQKPSVYPTHSDWYSASLQQSLTLTTTDSDSDSDPLLYSYTTAYNGFAASLNDEQAEQLLGSEDVLGVYEDTVYQLHTTRTPEFLGLEKETGLWEGHTAQDLNQASNDVIIGVLDTGVWPESPSFDDAGMPEIPARWRGECETGPDFSPKMCNKKLIGARSFSKGFHMASGIGVREKEPVSARDRDGHGTHTSSTAAGSHVTNASLLGYASGTARGMAPTARVAAYKVCWTDGCFASDILAGMDRAIEDGVDVLSLSLGGGSAPYFRDTIAVGAFAAVEKGIFVACSAGNSGPQKASLANVAPWIMTVGAGTLDRDFPAYASLGNNKRFSGVSLYSGKGMGSETVGLVYNKGSNQSGSICLPGSLEPGLVGGKVVVCDRGINARVEKGKVVRDAGGVGMILANTAASGEELVADSHLLPAVAVGRIVGDQIRAYASSDPNPTVHLDFRGTVLNVKPSPVVAAFSSRGPNMVTRQILKPDVIGPGVNILAGWSEAIGPSGLSDDTRKTQFNIMS
;
A
#
# COMPACT_ATOMS: atom_id res chain seq x y z
N MET A 1 5.96 -69.87 4.99
CA MET A 1 6.48 -68.49 5.11
C MET A 1 5.69 -67.47 4.28
N ALA A 2 4.43 -67.69 3.95
CA ALA A 2 3.61 -66.79 3.12
C ALA A 2 2.43 -66.13 3.90
N SER A 3 2.31 -66.37 5.22
CA SER A 3 1.14 -65.91 6.01
C SER A 3 1.39 -64.64 6.84
N VAL A 4 2.64 -64.22 7.05
CA VAL A 4 2.97 -63.04 7.90
C VAL A 4 3.06 -61.75 7.06
N SER A 5 3.35 -61.82 5.77
CA SER A 5 3.49 -60.65 4.89
C SER A 5 2.14 -60.02 4.54
N THR A 6 1.06 -60.78 4.43
CA THR A 6 -0.28 -60.28 4.06
C THR A 6 -0.95 -59.56 5.22
N PHE A 7 -0.67 -59.94 6.46
CA PHE A 7 -1.26 -59.30 7.65
C PHE A 7 -0.64 -57.93 7.96
N CYS A 8 0.66 -57.74 7.68
CA CYS A 8 1.30 -56.44 7.80
C CYS A 8 0.83 -55.44 6.72
N PHE A 9 0.51 -55.89 5.50
CA PHE A 9 0.05 -55.00 4.42
C PHE A 9 -1.38 -54.50 4.68
N VAL A 10 -2.26 -55.34 5.24
CA VAL A 10 -3.64 -54.93 5.57
C VAL A 10 -3.67 -53.98 6.77
N LEU A 11 -2.81 -54.18 7.79
CA LEU A 11 -2.66 -53.23 8.92
C LEU A 11 -2.06 -51.88 8.51
N PHE A 12 -1.11 -51.88 7.56
CA PHE A 12 -0.53 -50.64 7.05
C PHE A 12 -1.51 -49.83 6.17
N PHE A 13 -2.38 -50.55 5.41
CA PHE A 13 -3.43 -49.91 4.61
C PHE A 13 -4.58 -49.36 5.48
N PHE A 14 -4.89 -50.01 6.59
CA PHE A 14 -5.87 -49.53 7.56
C PHE A 14 -5.33 -48.31 8.36
N PHE A 15 -4.02 -48.29 8.65
CA PHE A 15 -3.39 -47.15 9.32
C PHE A 15 -3.27 -45.91 8.40
N LEU A 16 -3.10 -46.12 7.09
CA LEU A 16 -3.12 -45.05 6.09
C LEU A 16 -4.53 -44.50 5.82
N LEU A 17 -5.57 -45.32 5.97
CA LEU A 17 -6.96 -44.88 5.83
C LEU A 17 -7.51 -44.17 7.07
N THR A 18 -6.91 -44.37 8.26
CA THR A 18 -7.31 -43.64 9.48
C THR A 18 -6.57 -42.32 9.69
N GLN A 19 -5.51 -42.01 8.94
CA GLN A 19 -4.84 -40.71 8.98
C GLN A 19 -5.42 -39.67 8.00
N CYS A 20 -6.45 -39.99 7.22
CA CYS A 20 -7.03 -39.12 6.22
C CYS A 20 -8.26 -38.34 6.71
N TRP A 21 -8.55 -38.29 8.03
CA TRP A 21 -9.79 -37.69 8.55
C TRP A 21 -9.57 -36.70 9.70
N PHE A 22 -8.59 -35.81 9.59
CA PHE A 22 -8.58 -34.55 10.36
C PHE A 22 -7.87 -33.46 9.56
N LEU A 23 -8.40 -33.12 8.39
CA LEU A 23 -8.24 -31.80 7.85
C LEU A 23 -9.27 -30.90 8.58
N THR A 24 -8.90 -30.38 9.74
CA THR A 24 -9.62 -29.24 10.29
C THR A 24 -9.50 -28.13 9.27
N SER A 25 -10.61 -27.79 8.60
CA SER A 25 -10.66 -26.65 7.68
C SER A 25 -10.25 -25.41 8.46
N ALA A 26 -9.16 -24.76 8.05
CA ALA A 26 -8.67 -23.55 8.70
C ALA A 26 -9.75 -22.49 8.65
N LYS A 27 -10.00 -21.78 9.77
CA LYS A 27 -10.94 -20.68 9.81
C LYS A 27 -10.36 -19.49 9.02
N LYS A 28 -11.23 -18.86 8.23
CA LYS A 28 -10.97 -17.65 7.45
C LYS A 28 -11.93 -16.54 7.88
N THR A 29 -11.64 -15.32 7.50
CA THR A 29 -12.59 -14.22 7.67
C THR A 29 -13.59 -14.21 6.50
N TYR A 30 -14.87 -14.12 6.82
CA TYR A 30 -15.95 -13.94 5.85
C TYR A 30 -16.76 -12.69 6.18
N ILE A 31 -17.18 -11.97 5.14
CA ILE A 31 -18.11 -10.84 5.22
C ILE A 31 -19.50 -11.36 4.84
N VAL A 32 -20.45 -11.24 5.75
CA VAL A 32 -21.83 -11.70 5.60
C VAL A 32 -22.74 -10.52 5.33
N HIS A 33 -23.45 -10.54 4.20
CA HIS A 33 -24.43 -9.52 3.80
C HIS A 33 -25.84 -9.95 4.16
N MET A 34 -26.50 -9.16 5.01
CA MET A 34 -27.87 -9.43 5.46
C MET A 34 -28.89 -8.78 4.51
N LYS A 35 -30.04 -9.43 4.31
CA LYS A 35 -31.12 -8.93 3.42
C LYS A 35 -31.86 -7.72 3.98
N HIS A 36 -31.96 -7.62 5.30
CA HIS A 36 -32.79 -6.61 5.96
C HIS A 36 -31.95 -5.56 6.67
N HIS A 37 -32.33 -4.28 6.49
CA HIS A 37 -31.72 -3.13 7.17
C HIS A 37 -32.18 -2.97 8.63
N GLN A 38 -33.37 -3.47 8.96
CA GLN A 38 -33.94 -3.32 10.28
C GLN A 38 -33.79 -4.59 11.09
N LYS A 39 -33.04 -4.49 12.18
CA LYS A 39 -32.95 -5.59 13.14
C LYS A 39 -34.33 -5.91 13.74
N PRO A 40 -34.66 -7.19 13.98
CA PRO A 40 -35.85 -7.56 14.71
C PRO A 40 -35.91 -6.89 16.10
N SER A 41 -37.07 -6.44 16.53
CA SER A 41 -37.27 -5.70 17.79
C SER A 41 -36.87 -6.51 19.04
N VAL A 42 -36.77 -7.81 18.94
CA VAL A 42 -36.35 -8.73 20.02
C VAL A 42 -34.89 -8.54 20.41
N TYR A 43 -34.03 -8.01 19.52
CA TYR A 43 -32.62 -7.81 19.81
C TYR A 43 -32.33 -6.37 20.22
N PRO A 44 -31.54 -6.12 21.29
CA PRO A 44 -31.18 -4.75 21.71
C PRO A 44 -30.34 -4.02 20.67
N THR A 45 -29.30 -4.66 20.13
CA THR A 45 -28.38 -4.09 19.14
C THR A 45 -28.31 -4.95 17.86
N HIS A 46 -27.73 -4.41 16.78
CA HIS A 46 -27.41 -5.20 15.58
C HIS A 46 -26.38 -6.30 15.88
N SER A 47 -25.42 -6.01 16.75
CA SER A 47 -24.41 -6.99 17.17
C SER A 47 -25.07 -8.22 17.84
N ASP A 48 -26.07 -8.00 18.72
CA ASP A 48 -26.80 -9.09 19.36
C ASP A 48 -27.57 -9.93 18.32
N TRP A 49 -28.18 -9.28 17.33
CA TRP A 49 -28.87 -9.97 16.25
C TRP A 49 -27.90 -10.78 15.39
N TYR A 50 -26.78 -10.19 14.98
CA TYR A 50 -25.78 -10.88 14.15
C TYR A 50 -25.11 -12.03 14.90
N SER A 51 -24.81 -11.87 16.20
CA SER A 51 -24.32 -12.95 17.06
C SER A 51 -25.32 -14.09 17.17
N ALA A 52 -26.60 -13.78 17.32
CA ALA A 52 -27.66 -14.81 17.39
C ALA A 52 -27.82 -15.55 16.04
N SER A 53 -27.80 -14.84 14.92
CA SER A 53 -27.86 -15.41 13.57
C SER A 53 -26.67 -16.34 13.32
N LEU A 54 -25.49 -15.91 13.75
CA LEU A 54 -24.26 -16.68 13.64
C LEU A 54 -24.31 -17.95 14.51
N GLN A 55 -24.72 -17.82 15.78
CA GLN A 55 -24.85 -18.96 16.69
C GLN A 55 -25.85 -20.00 16.19
N GLN A 56 -26.99 -19.56 15.64
CA GLN A 56 -27.99 -20.46 15.07
C GLN A 56 -27.42 -21.30 13.91
N SER A 57 -26.57 -20.71 13.10
CA SER A 57 -25.91 -21.40 11.99
C SER A 57 -24.75 -22.31 12.46
N LEU A 58 -24.07 -21.93 13.56
CA LEU A 58 -22.93 -22.70 14.09
C LEU A 58 -23.36 -23.91 14.93
N THR A 59 -24.51 -23.86 15.60
CA THR A 59 -25.02 -24.98 16.45
C THR A 59 -25.31 -26.28 15.68
N LEU A 60 -25.38 -26.23 14.37
CA LEU A 60 -25.58 -27.39 13.51
C LEU A 60 -24.27 -28.17 13.18
N THR A 61 -23.10 -27.63 13.52
CA THR A 61 -21.79 -28.17 13.08
C THR A 61 -20.77 -28.43 14.18
N THR A 62 -21.02 -28.10 15.45
CA THR A 62 -19.99 -28.17 16.49
C THR A 62 -19.77 -29.57 17.07
N THR A 63 -18.60 -30.15 16.71
CA THR A 63 -17.86 -31.13 17.54
C THR A 63 -16.55 -30.53 18.09
N ASP A 64 -16.24 -29.24 17.85
CA ASP A 64 -15.01 -28.61 18.30
C ASP A 64 -15.25 -27.73 19.55
N SER A 65 -14.76 -28.23 20.68
CA SER A 65 -14.77 -27.61 21.99
C SER A 65 -13.62 -26.58 22.21
N ASP A 66 -12.95 -26.13 21.16
CA ASP A 66 -11.77 -25.27 21.24
C ASP A 66 -11.98 -23.93 20.54
N SER A 67 -12.66 -22.98 21.16
CA SER A 67 -12.26 -21.55 21.12
C SER A 67 -13.13 -20.69 22.04
N ASP A 68 -12.48 -20.07 22.99
CA ASP A 68 -13.00 -19.05 23.93
C ASP A 68 -13.19 -17.67 23.26
N SER A 69 -13.15 -17.59 21.91
CA SER A 69 -13.27 -16.33 21.16
C SER A 69 -14.60 -16.26 20.40
N ASP A 70 -15.31 -15.15 20.59
CA ASP A 70 -16.51 -14.81 19.79
C ASP A 70 -16.15 -14.85 18.29
N PRO A 71 -16.85 -15.65 17.47
CA PRO A 71 -16.60 -15.69 16.03
C PRO A 71 -16.97 -14.39 15.30
N LEU A 72 -17.78 -13.51 15.90
CA LEU A 72 -18.15 -12.21 15.34
C LEU A 72 -16.98 -11.22 15.43
N LEU A 73 -16.46 -10.77 14.28
CA LEU A 73 -15.34 -9.82 14.20
C LEU A 73 -15.82 -8.36 14.18
N TYR A 74 -16.73 -8.02 13.26
CA TYR A 74 -17.30 -6.68 13.09
C TYR A 74 -18.79 -6.76 12.82
N SER A 75 -19.55 -5.77 13.36
CA SER A 75 -20.95 -5.48 13.01
C SER A 75 -21.01 -4.20 12.20
N TYR A 76 -21.52 -4.25 10.99
CA TYR A 76 -21.67 -3.11 10.10
C TYR A 76 -23.13 -2.62 10.16
N THR A 77 -23.33 -1.32 10.34
CA THR A 77 -24.67 -0.75 10.51
C THR A 77 -24.91 0.50 9.68
N THR A 78 -23.88 1.08 9.10
CA THR A 78 -23.92 2.36 8.38
C THR A 78 -23.56 2.19 6.89
N ALA A 79 -22.38 1.66 6.59
CA ALA A 79 -21.91 1.44 5.23
C ALA A 79 -22.40 0.12 4.62
N TYR A 80 -22.78 -0.83 5.47
CA TYR A 80 -23.11 -2.19 5.08
C TYR A 80 -24.08 -2.82 6.07
N ASN A 81 -25.01 -3.63 5.56
CA ASN A 81 -25.88 -4.41 6.43
C ASN A 81 -25.33 -5.80 6.60
N GLY A 82 -24.70 -6.06 7.71
CA GLY A 82 -24.10 -7.36 7.93
C GLY A 82 -22.95 -7.32 8.92
N PHE A 83 -22.11 -8.32 8.83
CA PHE A 83 -21.03 -8.51 9.78
C PHE A 83 -19.84 -9.24 9.15
N ALA A 84 -18.68 -9.16 9.78
CA ALA A 84 -17.55 -10.05 9.50
C ALA A 84 -17.43 -11.09 10.62
N ALA A 85 -17.13 -12.34 10.24
CA ALA A 85 -16.99 -13.44 11.17
C ALA A 85 -15.86 -14.40 10.76
N SER A 86 -15.30 -15.09 11.76
CA SER A 86 -14.30 -16.15 11.60
C SER A 86 -15.00 -17.48 11.42
N LEU A 87 -15.00 -18.01 10.20
CA LEU A 87 -15.74 -19.21 9.80
C LEU A 87 -14.82 -20.19 9.04
N ASN A 88 -15.16 -21.47 9.06
CA ASN A 88 -14.67 -22.41 8.07
C ASN A 88 -15.58 -22.40 6.82
N ASP A 89 -15.15 -23.06 5.74
CA ASP A 89 -15.87 -23.07 4.46
C ASP A 89 -17.29 -23.66 4.59
N GLU A 90 -17.50 -24.69 5.43
CA GLU A 90 -18.82 -25.29 5.67
C GLU A 90 -19.77 -24.36 6.40
N GLN A 91 -19.27 -23.61 7.39
CA GLN A 91 -20.02 -22.61 8.14
C GLN A 91 -20.44 -21.45 7.24
N ALA A 92 -19.55 -21.03 6.33
CA ALA A 92 -19.83 -20.00 5.35
C ALA A 92 -20.93 -20.43 4.35
N GLU A 93 -20.89 -21.67 3.87
CA GLU A 93 -21.93 -22.24 3.00
C GLU A 93 -23.29 -22.35 3.71
N GLN A 94 -23.30 -22.75 4.98
CA GLN A 94 -24.53 -22.83 5.77
C GLN A 94 -25.18 -21.44 5.98
N LEU A 95 -24.37 -20.43 6.30
CA LEU A 95 -24.84 -19.05 6.40
C LEU A 95 -25.40 -18.54 5.07
N LEU A 96 -24.77 -18.89 3.95
CA LEU A 96 -25.26 -18.54 2.62
C LEU A 96 -26.64 -19.16 2.31
N GLY A 97 -26.95 -20.31 2.90
CA GLY A 97 -28.25 -20.99 2.80
C GLY A 97 -29.36 -20.36 3.69
N SER A 98 -29.05 -19.42 4.56
CA SER A 98 -30.02 -18.77 5.44
C SER A 98 -30.92 -17.79 4.66
N GLU A 99 -32.22 -17.77 5.00
CA GLU A 99 -33.21 -16.88 4.38
C GLU A 99 -32.90 -15.39 4.60
N ASP A 100 -32.22 -15.02 5.69
CA ASP A 100 -31.87 -13.64 6.05
C ASP A 100 -30.54 -13.17 5.45
N VAL A 101 -29.76 -14.07 4.83
CA VAL A 101 -28.46 -13.76 4.24
C VAL A 101 -28.59 -13.53 2.75
N LEU A 102 -28.02 -12.41 2.25
CA LEU A 102 -27.95 -12.08 0.84
C LEU A 102 -26.69 -12.68 0.19
N GLY A 103 -25.59 -12.75 0.92
CA GLY A 103 -24.33 -13.30 0.45
C GLY A 103 -23.29 -13.46 1.54
N VAL A 104 -22.34 -14.37 1.32
CA VAL A 104 -21.17 -14.60 2.18
C VAL A 104 -19.94 -14.56 1.28
N TYR A 105 -18.96 -13.73 1.60
CA TYR A 105 -17.78 -13.46 0.78
C TYR A 105 -16.50 -13.63 1.60
N GLU A 106 -15.53 -14.37 1.08
CA GLU A 106 -14.20 -14.50 1.70
C GLU A 106 -13.50 -13.13 1.67
N ASP A 107 -12.78 -12.80 2.75
CA ASP A 107 -12.03 -11.55 2.89
C ASP A 107 -10.89 -11.44 1.86
N THR A 108 -10.59 -10.25 1.40
CA THR A 108 -9.61 -9.98 0.33
C THR A 108 -8.54 -8.98 0.79
N VAL A 109 -7.32 -9.07 0.25
CA VAL A 109 -6.17 -8.21 0.60
C VAL A 109 -5.92 -7.16 -0.48
N TYR A 110 -5.73 -5.89 -0.09
CA TYR A 110 -5.54 -4.71 -0.95
C TYR A 110 -4.18 -4.03 -0.76
N GLN A 111 -3.67 -3.25 -1.76
CA GLN A 111 -2.33 -2.62 -1.80
C GLN A 111 -2.34 -1.08 -2.01
N LEU A 112 -1.21 -0.38 -1.76
CA LEU A 112 -1.09 1.07 -1.46
C LEU A 112 -0.50 1.99 -2.58
N HIS A 113 -0.81 3.35 -2.61
CA HIS A 113 -0.41 4.31 -3.67
C HIS A 113 -0.27 5.78 -3.18
N THR A 114 0.49 6.72 -3.83
CA THR A 114 0.79 8.08 -3.34
C THR A 114 0.95 9.22 -4.38
N THR A 115 0.99 10.52 -3.95
CA THR A 115 0.92 11.72 -4.81
C THR A 115 1.83 12.91 -4.44
N ARG A 116 1.87 13.95 -5.32
CA ARG A 116 2.41 15.31 -5.12
C ARG A 116 1.76 16.31 -6.09
N THR A 117 1.56 17.76 -5.78
CA THR A 117 1.65 18.57 -7.00
C THR A 117 0.78 19.80 -7.21
N PRO A 118 0.64 20.74 -6.28
CA PRO A 118 -0.12 21.97 -6.57
C PRO A 118 0.49 22.82 -7.69
N GLU A 119 1.81 23.00 -7.69
CA GLU A 119 2.53 23.82 -8.67
C GLU A 119 2.49 23.27 -10.09
N PHE A 120 2.71 21.95 -10.26
CA PHE A 120 2.68 21.27 -11.56
C PHE A 120 1.30 21.34 -12.20
N LEU A 121 0.23 21.24 -11.40
CA LEU A 121 -1.16 21.39 -11.86
C LEU A 121 -1.55 22.84 -12.11
N GLY A 122 -0.68 23.80 -11.79
CA GLY A 122 -0.93 25.21 -12.00
C GLY A 122 -1.99 25.81 -11.08
N LEU A 123 -2.23 25.20 -9.91
CA LEU A 123 -3.23 25.68 -8.94
C LEU A 123 -2.89 27.07 -8.37
N GLU A 124 -1.61 27.45 -8.41
CA GLU A 124 -1.07 28.72 -7.91
C GLU A 124 -0.95 29.82 -8.97
N LYS A 125 -1.27 29.52 -10.24
CA LYS A 125 -1.18 30.50 -11.33
C LYS A 125 -2.39 31.43 -11.32
N GLU A 126 -2.26 32.63 -11.91
CA GLU A 126 -3.30 33.67 -12.01
C GLU A 126 -4.70 33.18 -12.47
N THR A 127 -4.79 32.00 -13.05
CA THR A 127 -6.02 31.33 -13.44
C THR A 127 -6.25 30.02 -12.68
N GLY A 128 -5.41 29.74 -11.68
CA GLY A 128 -5.46 28.51 -10.90
C GLY A 128 -6.54 28.57 -9.81
N LEU A 129 -6.91 27.38 -9.31
CA LEU A 129 -7.98 27.25 -8.32
C LEU A 129 -7.67 27.98 -6.99
N TRP A 130 -6.41 28.30 -6.73
CA TRP A 130 -5.95 28.98 -5.51
C TRP A 130 -5.67 30.48 -5.70
N GLU A 131 -5.69 30.98 -6.93
CA GLU A 131 -5.55 32.41 -7.23
C GLU A 131 -6.90 33.07 -7.50
N GLY A 132 -7.05 34.32 -7.11
CA GLY A 132 -8.31 35.09 -7.24
C GLY A 132 -9.26 34.94 -6.04
N HIS A 133 -9.07 33.96 -5.20
CA HIS A 133 -9.63 33.93 -3.85
C HIS A 133 -8.55 34.38 -2.89
N THR A 134 -8.83 35.34 -2.02
CA THR A 134 -7.89 35.67 -0.95
C THR A 134 -7.57 34.38 -0.19
N ALA A 135 -6.35 34.24 0.34
CA ALA A 135 -6.00 33.10 1.20
C ALA A 135 -7.05 32.89 2.32
N GLN A 136 -7.78 33.96 2.67
CA GLN A 136 -8.91 33.93 3.62
C GLN A 136 -10.15 33.24 3.08
N ASP A 137 -10.50 33.39 1.80
CA ASP A 137 -11.72 32.79 1.22
C ASP A 137 -11.54 31.29 0.99
N LEU A 138 -10.39 30.85 0.49
CA LEU A 138 -10.05 29.44 0.35
C LEU A 138 -9.89 28.76 1.72
N ASN A 139 -9.27 29.45 2.68
CA ASN A 139 -9.14 28.99 4.05
C ASN A 139 -10.50 28.77 4.70
N GLN A 140 -11.49 29.63 4.45
CA GLN A 140 -12.80 29.51 5.06
C GLN A 140 -13.61 28.35 4.49
N ALA A 141 -13.57 28.14 3.17
CA ALA A 141 -14.31 27.05 2.50
C ALA A 141 -13.75 25.65 2.78
N SER A 142 -12.42 25.51 2.88
CA SER A 142 -11.76 24.19 3.09
C SER A 142 -11.47 23.86 4.56
N ASN A 143 -11.49 24.84 5.47
CA ASN A 143 -11.26 24.62 6.90
C ASN A 143 -12.27 23.66 7.56
N ASP A 144 -13.47 23.57 7.02
CA ASP A 144 -14.53 22.67 7.51
C ASP A 144 -14.51 21.29 6.83
N VAL A 145 -13.73 21.12 5.75
CA VAL A 145 -13.66 19.84 5.05
C VAL A 145 -12.84 18.83 5.85
N ILE A 146 -13.40 17.65 6.04
CA ILE A 146 -12.76 16.54 6.76
C ILE A 146 -12.49 15.41 5.77
N ILE A 147 -11.21 15.06 5.60
CA ILE A 147 -10.77 13.97 4.72
C ILE A 147 -10.46 12.75 5.58
N GLY A 148 -11.25 11.69 5.42
CA GLY A 148 -10.99 10.38 5.98
C GLY A 148 -10.02 9.60 5.09
N VAL A 149 -8.87 9.21 5.62
CA VAL A 149 -7.84 8.46 4.91
C VAL A 149 -7.79 7.04 5.47
N LEU A 150 -8.11 6.06 4.64
CA LEU A 150 -8.02 4.63 4.99
C LEU A 150 -6.70 4.08 4.48
N ASP A 151 -5.77 3.76 5.39
CA ASP A 151 -4.39 3.43 5.02
C ASP A 151 -3.63 2.70 6.16
N THR A 152 -2.30 2.80 6.21
CA THR A 152 -1.41 2.21 7.24
C THR A 152 -1.41 2.96 8.58
N GLY A 153 -2.22 4.01 8.74
CA GLY A 153 -2.27 4.87 9.92
C GLY A 153 -1.65 6.25 9.70
N VAL A 154 -1.21 6.89 10.78
CA VAL A 154 -0.66 8.25 10.73
C VAL A 154 0.51 8.39 11.71
N TRP A 155 1.53 9.21 11.35
CA TRP A 155 2.60 9.67 12.23
C TRP A 155 2.25 11.08 12.73
N PRO A 156 1.65 11.19 13.93
CA PRO A 156 1.04 12.45 14.38
C PRO A 156 2.07 13.57 14.65
N GLU A 157 3.33 13.21 14.89
CA GLU A 157 4.44 14.14 15.11
C GLU A 157 4.98 14.76 13.82
N SER A 158 4.51 14.31 12.64
CA SER A 158 4.92 14.89 11.37
C SER A 158 4.55 16.38 11.29
N PRO A 159 5.48 17.26 10.88
CA PRO A 159 5.18 18.68 10.71
C PRO A 159 4.08 18.94 9.66
N SER A 160 3.78 17.95 8.82
CA SER A 160 2.64 18.01 7.90
C SER A 160 1.27 18.04 8.60
N PHE A 161 1.21 17.75 9.89
CA PHE A 161 -0.02 17.82 10.68
C PHE A 161 0.00 18.95 11.72
N ASP A 162 0.85 19.97 11.52
CA ASP A 162 0.81 21.21 12.30
C ASP A 162 -0.54 21.92 12.11
N ASP A 163 -1.17 22.33 13.22
CA ASP A 163 -2.47 23.01 13.24
C ASP A 163 -2.40 24.52 13.49
N ALA A 164 -1.22 25.10 13.41
CA ALA A 164 -1.03 26.52 13.65
C ALA A 164 -1.96 27.36 12.75
N GLY A 165 -2.74 28.25 13.37
CA GLY A 165 -3.70 29.12 12.68
C GLY A 165 -5.00 28.46 12.24
N MET A 166 -5.22 27.17 12.53
CA MET A 166 -6.48 26.51 12.21
C MET A 166 -7.60 26.86 13.20
N PRO A 167 -8.85 27.07 12.71
CA PRO A 167 -10.02 27.31 13.57
C PRO A 167 -10.38 26.06 14.38
N GLU A 168 -11.39 26.19 15.27
CA GLU A 168 -11.90 25.07 16.06
C GLU A 168 -12.42 23.92 15.17
N ILE A 169 -12.41 22.70 15.69
CA ILE A 169 -12.91 21.51 15.00
C ILE A 169 -14.42 21.68 14.72
N PRO A 170 -14.90 21.36 13.51
CA PRO A 170 -16.32 21.47 13.19
C PRO A 170 -17.23 20.73 14.18
N ALA A 171 -18.28 21.39 14.68
CA ALA A 171 -19.18 20.81 15.67
C ALA A 171 -19.93 19.54 15.20
N ARG A 172 -19.98 19.28 13.89
CA ARG A 172 -20.55 18.08 13.28
C ARG A 172 -19.64 16.85 13.39
N TRP A 173 -18.35 17.04 13.67
CA TRP A 173 -17.40 15.94 13.84
C TRP A 173 -17.78 15.08 15.05
N ARG A 174 -17.84 13.76 14.85
CA ARG A 174 -18.17 12.76 15.86
C ARG A 174 -17.09 11.74 16.11
N GLY A 175 -15.98 11.83 15.34
CA GLY A 175 -14.85 10.93 15.49
C GLY A 175 -14.01 11.25 16.71
N GLU A 176 -13.03 10.41 16.95
CA GLU A 176 -12.11 10.51 18.08
C GLU A 176 -10.71 10.05 17.70
N CYS A 177 -9.76 10.32 18.61
CA CYS A 177 -8.43 9.73 18.55
C CYS A 177 -8.34 8.63 19.60
N GLU A 178 -8.19 7.40 19.13
CA GLU A 178 -8.10 6.21 19.99
C GLU A 178 -6.85 6.23 20.87
N THR A 179 -6.94 5.58 22.01
CA THR A 179 -5.79 5.24 22.85
C THR A 179 -5.26 3.87 22.43
N GLY A 180 -4.00 3.80 22.12
CA GLY A 180 -3.31 2.56 21.76
C GLY A 180 -1.84 2.58 22.15
N PRO A 181 -1.11 1.50 21.91
CA PRO A 181 0.35 1.48 22.08
C PRO A 181 1.00 2.60 21.26
N ASP A 182 1.77 3.46 21.93
CA ASP A 182 2.45 4.63 21.34
C ASP A 182 1.52 5.64 20.64
N PHE A 183 0.22 5.66 21.01
CA PHE A 183 -0.74 6.62 20.51
C PHE A 183 -1.72 7.06 21.61
N SER A 184 -2.00 8.34 21.70
CA SER A 184 -2.94 8.88 22.69
C SER A 184 -3.77 10.02 22.09
N PRO A 185 -4.96 10.32 22.62
CA PRO A 185 -5.79 11.44 22.17
C PRO A 185 -5.08 12.80 22.14
N LYS A 186 -4.05 12.99 22.98
CA LYS A 186 -3.26 14.23 23.02
C LYS A 186 -2.37 14.45 21.79
N MET A 187 -2.19 13.42 20.96
CA MET A 187 -1.42 13.51 19.72
C MET A 187 -2.24 14.06 18.56
N CYS A 188 -3.56 14.11 18.73
CA CYS A 188 -4.43 14.80 17.80
C CYS A 188 -4.53 16.29 18.14
N ASN A 189 -4.89 17.07 17.13
CA ASN A 189 -4.97 18.52 17.18
C ASN A 189 -6.08 19.01 16.23
N LYS A 190 -6.08 20.29 15.87
CA LYS A 190 -7.11 20.83 14.95
C LYS A 190 -6.89 20.43 13.50
N LYS A 191 -5.72 19.89 13.13
CA LYS A 191 -5.40 19.36 11.80
C LYS A 191 -5.70 17.88 11.69
N LEU A 192 -5.09 17.08 12.55
CA LEU A 192 -5.37 15.65 12.72
C LEU A 192 -6.45 15.49 13.80
N ILE A 193 -7.71 15.45 13.38
CA ILE A 193 -8.86 15.48 14.30
C ILE A 193 -9.38 14.09 14.70
N GLY A 194 -8.93 13.03 14.02
CA GLY A 194 -9.33 11.65 14.28
C GLY A 194 -8.24 10.66 13.91
N ALA A 195 -8.16 9.58 14.70
CA ALA A 195 -7.28 8.46 14.41
C ALA A 195 -7.83 7.17 15.03
N ARG A 196 -8.10 6.16 14.21
CA ARG A 196 -8.66 4.87 14.60
C ARG A 196 -7.91 3.73 13.94
N SER A 197 -8.03 2.52 14.49
CA SER A 197 -7.42 1.31 13.95
C SER A 197 -8.39 0.14 13.89
N PHE A 198 -8.32 -0.65 12.82
CA PHE A 198 -9.16 -1.81 12.55
C PHE A 198 -8.26 -2.97 12.16
N SER A 199 -8.21 -4.03 12.99
CA SER A 199 -7.22 -5.10 12.87
C SER A 199 -7.78 -6.50 13.06
N LYS A 200 -9.11 -6.67 13.17
CA LYS A 200 -9.67 -7.98 13.48
C LYS A 200 -9.50 -8.97 12.32
N GLY A 201 -9.65 -8.52 11.07
CA GLY A 201 -9.37 -9.30 9.87
C GLY A 201 -7.90 -9.69 9.79
N PHE A 202 -7.00 -8.71 9.98
CA PHE A 202 -5.56 -8.94 10.07
C PHE A 202 -5.21 -9.97 11.15
N HIS A 203 -5.72 -9.81 12.36
CA HIS A 203 -5.44 -10.75 13.46
C HIS A 203 -5.98 -12.16 13.21
N MET A 204 -7.06 -12.28 12.46
CA MET A 204 -7.61 -13.58 12.14
C MET A 204 -6.75 -14.34 11.11
N ALA A 205 -6.24 -13.61 10.12
CA ALA A 205 -5.45 -14.18 9.03
C ALA A 205 -3.98 -14.39 9.40
N SER A 206 -3.41 -13.50 10.23
CA SER A 206 -1.98 -13.52 10.55
C SER A 206 -1.64 -14.46 11.70
N GLY A 207 -0.46 -15.10 11.62
CA GLY A 207 0.07 -15.94 12.69
C GLY A 207 0.43 -15.15 13.96
N ILE A 208 0.50 -15.84 15.11
CA ILE A 208 0.78 -15.24 16.43
C ILE A 208 2.04 -14.36 16.42
N GLY A 209 3.13 -14.82 15.79
CA GLY A 209 4.40 -14.09 15.74
C GLY A 209 4.35 -12.76 14.95
N VAL A 210 3.38 -12.59 14.04
CA VAL A 210 3.16 -11.32 13.32
C VAL A 210 2.38 -10.35 14.19
N ARG A 211 1.35 -10.84 14.90
CA ARG A 211 0.53 -10.05 15.84
C ARG A 211 1.37 -9.41 16.96
N GLU A 212 2.36 -10.14 17.47
CA GLU A 212 3.25 -9.63 18.53
C GLU A 212 4.19 -8.52 18.04
N LYS A 213 4.51 -8.49 16.75
CA LYS A 213 5.44 -7.52 16.16
C LYS A 213 4.78 -6.22 15.76
N GLU A 214 3.47 -6.22 15.48
CA GLU A 214 2.74 -5.02 15.09
C GLU A 214 1.60 -4.73 16.07
N PRO A 215 1.82 -3.84 17.06
CA PRO A 215 0.82 -3.46 18.05
C PRO A 215 -0.40 -2.78 17.41
N VAL A 216 -1.59 -3.08 17.91
CA VAL A 216 -2.85 -2.44 17.47
C VAL A 216 -2.84 -0.98 17.91
N SER A 217 -2.69 -0.09 16.96
CA SER A 217 -2.63 1.35 17.17
C SER A 217 -2.86 2.06 15.84
N ALA A 218 -3.43 3.26 15.87
CA ALA A 218 -3.54 4.12 14.69
C ALA A 218 -2.19 4.66 14.19
N ARG A 219 -1.09 4.41 14.95
CA ARG A 219 0.26 4.85 14.57
C ARG A 219 0.74 4.16 13.31
N ASP A 220 1.25 4.94 12.39
CA ASP A 220 1.85 4.49 11.14
C ASP A 220 3.27 3.97 11.38
N ARG A 221 3.52 2.71 11.11
CA ARG A 221 4.84 2.06 11.19
C ARG A 221 5.40 1.66 9.82
N ASP A 222 4.62 1.91 8.76
CA ASP A 222 4.96 1.66 7.37
C ASP A 222 5.44 2.96 6.67
N GLY A 223 4.73 4.07 6.91
CA GLY A 223 4.98 5.39 6.33
C GLY A 223 3.99 5.77 5.22
N HIS A 224 3.32 4.79 4.61
CA HIS A 224 2.43 5.06 3.48
C HIS A 224 1.23 5.93 3.88
N GLY A 225 0.54 5.62 5.00
CA GLY A 225 -0.61 6.41 5.46
C GLY A 225 -0.26 7.85 5.83
N THR A 226 0.91 8.08 6.40
CA THR A 226 1.43 9.43 6.65
C THR A 226 1.69 10.17 5.34
N HIS A 227 2.25 9.45 4.35
CA HIS A 227 2.52 10.00 3.04
C HIS A 227 1.23 10.37 2.29
N THR A 228 0.23 9.49 2.25
CA THR A 228 -1.06 9.75 1.59
C THR A 228 -1.88 10.84 2.29
N SER A 229 -1.94 10.81 3.62
CA SER A 229 -2.64 11.84 4.42
C SER A 229 -2.02 13.23 4.23
N SER A 230 -0.69 13.33 4.26
CA SER A 230 0.00 14.60 4.05
C SER A 230 -0.05 15.06 2.58
N THR A 231 -0.11 14.14 1.62
CA THR A 231 -0.38 14.48 0.21
C THR A 231 -1.77 15.06 0.03
N ALA A 232 -2.77 14.49 0.68
CA ALA A 232 -4.15 14.97 0.59
C ALA A 232 -4.32 16.34 1.27
N ALA A 233 -3.86 16.46 2.51
CA ALA A 233 -4.19 17.61 3.35
C ALA A 233 -3.05 18.06 4.30
N GLY A 234 -1.79 17.80 3.99
CA GLY A 234 -0.66 18.26 4.81
C GLY A 234 -0.57 19.79 4.90
N SER A 235 -0.26 20.32 6.06
CA SER A 235 0.06 21.72 6.29
C SER A 235 1.34 22.13 5.55
N HIS A 236 1.57 23.41 5.37
CA HIS A 236 2.78 23.93 4.71
C HIS A 236 4.02 23.69 5.58
N VAL A 237 5.02 22.99 5.03
CA VAL A 237 6.31 22.75 5.68
C VAL A 237 7.43 23.23 4.78
N THR A 238 8.10 24.29 5.18
CA THR A 238 9.26 24.84 4.45
C THR A 238 10.51 23.98 4.67
N ASN A 239 11.46 24.04 3.72
CA ASN A 239 12.70 23.26 3.76
C ASN A 239 12.52 21.73 3.82
N ALA A 240 11.39 21.23 3.34
CA ALA A 240 11.15 19.81 3.18
C ALA A 240 12.07 19.21 2.11
N SER A 241 12.62 18.02 2.36
CA SER A 241 13.40 17.26 1.39
C SER A 241 13.52 15.79 1.82
N LEU A 242 13.83 14.91 0.89
CA LEU A 242 14.36 13.59 1.20
C LEU A 242 15.88 13.63 1.11
N LEU A 243 16.55 13.83 2.24
CA LEU A 243 18.01 13.80 2.32
C LEU A 243 18.68 14.71 1.25
N GLY A 244 18.09 15.89 0.98
CA GLY A 244 18.53 16.86 -0.01
C GLY A 244 17.87 16.74 -1.39
N TYR A 245 17.17 15.65 -1.69
CA TYR A 245 16.36 15.53 -2.90
C TYR A 245 15.03 16.26 -2.76
N ALA A 246 14.54 16.81 -3.86
CA ALA A 246 13.27 17.52 -3.98
C ALA A 246 13.06 18.62 -2.93
N SER A 247 14.12 19.36 -2.58
CA SER A 247 14.07 20.45 -1.60
C SER A 247 13.09 21.55 -2.00
N GLY A 248 12.27 22.00 -1.03
CA GLY A 248 11.27 23.04 -1.24
C GLY A 248 10.23 23.09 -0.11
N THR A 249 9.03 23.56 -0.42
CA THR A 249 7.89 23.56 0.50
C THR A 249 7.00 22.37 0.22
N ALA A 250 6.86 21.45 1.19
CA ALA A 250 5.86 20.38 1.13
C ALA A 250 4.52 20.90 1.63
N ARG A 251 3.43 20.47 0.96
CA ARG A 251 2.05 20.75 1.38
C ARG A 251 1.08 19.79 0.69
N GLY A 252 -0.06 19.56 1.30
CA GLY A 252 -1.15 18.79 0.71
C GLY A 252 -1.91 19.57 -0.38
N MET A 253 -2.76 18.85 -1.12
CA MET A 253 -3.62 19.42 -2.15
C MET A 253 -4.75 20.29 -1.56
N ALA A 254 -5.17 19.99 -0.32
CA ALA A 254 -6.11 20.78 0.48
C ALA A 254 -5.47 21.12 1.84
N PRO A 255 -4.49 22.05 1.88
CA PRO A 255 -3.63 22.25 3.06
C PRO A 255 -4.38 22.78 4.29
N THR A 256 -5.58 23.29 4.15
CA THR A 256 -6.42 23.77 5.25
C THR A 256 -7.51 22.75 5.67
N ALA A 257 -7.75 21.71 4.88
CA ALA A 257 -8.66 20.63 5.25
C ALA A 257 -8.11 19.81 6.43
N ARG A 258 -8.99 19.14 7.15
CA ARG A 258 -8.68 18.30 8.30
C ARG A 258 -8.49 16.85 7.89
N VAL A 259 -7.72 16.13 8.68
CA VAL A 259 -7.42 14.71 8.46
C VAL A 259 -8.02 13.88 9.57
N ALA A 260 -8.69 12.78 9.19
CA ALA A 260 -9.06 11.68 10.06
C ALA A 260 -8.44 10.39 9.51
N ALA A 261 -7.56 9.75 10.26
CA ALA A 261 -6.85 8.56 9.85
C ALA A 261 -7.54 7.29 10.34
N TYR A 262 -7.77 6.35 9.44
CA TYR A 262 -8.35 5.03 9.73
C TYR A 262 -7.35 3.97 9.29
N LYS A 263 -6.60 3.41 10.25
CA LYS A 263 -5.63 2.36 9.96
C LYS A 263 -6.37 1.05 9.70
N VAL A 264 -6.30 0.60 8.45
CA VAL A 264 -6.91 -0.64 7.95
C VAL A 264 -5.88 -1.56 7.28
N CYS A 265 -4.64 -1.07 7.13
CA CYS A 265 -3.54 -1.77 6.48
C CYS A 265 -2.43 -2.09 7.50
N TRP A 266 -1.91 -3.30 7.43
CA TRP A 266 -0.96 -3.91 8.34
C TRP A 266 0.17 -4.59 7.56
N THR A 267 1.16 -5.15 8.22
CA THR A 267 2.33 -5.77 7.58
C THR A 267 1.98 -6.77 6.48
N ASP A 268 0.91 -7.56 6.65
CA ASP A 268 0.48 -8.57 5.68
C ASP A 268 -0.53 -8.02 4.63
N GLY A 269 -0.83 -6.72 4.68
CA GLY A 269 -1.72 -6.03 3.75
C GLY A 269 -3.00 -5.48 4.38
N CYS A 270 -3.99 -5.16 3.56
CA CYS A 270 -5.22 -4.48 3.95
C CYS A 270 -6.41 -5.44 3.76
N PHE A 271 -6.99 -5.93 4.85
CA PHE A 271 -8.07 -6.90 4.81
C PHE A 271 -9.42 -6.22 4.55
N ALA A 272 -10.25 -6.81 3.70
CA ALA A 272 -11.53 -6.25 3.28
C ALA A 272 -12.49 -5.99 4.46
N SER A 273 -12.48 -6.86 5.47
CA SER A 273 -13.24 -6.69 6.71
C SER A 273 -12.82 -5.45 7.51
N ASP A 274 -11.50 -5.21 7.62
CA ASP A 274 -10.94 -4.05 8.31
C ASP A 274 -11.20 -2.76 7.51
N ILE A 275 -11.06 -2.82 6.17
CA ILE A 275 -11.40 -1.69 5.28
C ILE A 275 -12.87 -1.31 5.42
N LEU A 276 -13.78 -2.28 5.35
CA LEU A 276 -15.20 -2.02 5.46
C LEU A 276 -15.57 -1.44 6.83
N ALA A 277 -14.98 -1.95 7.92
CA ALA A 277 -15.15 -1.40 9.26
C ALA A 277 -14.63 0.04 9.37
N GLY A 278 -13.49 0.34 8.74
CA GLY A 278 -12.95 1.69 8.65
C GLY A 278 -13.86 2.63 7.88
N MET A 279 -14.41 2.19 6.74
CA MET A 279 -15.37 2.99 5.95
C MET A 279 -16.67 3.26 6.72
N ASP A 280 -17.24 2.23 7.35
CA ASP A 280 -18.46 2.33 8.15
C ASP A 280 -18.28 3.38 9.25
N ARG A 281 -17.16 3.33 9.95
CA ARG A 281 -16.83 4.28 11.02
C ARG A 281 -16.56 5.69 10.49
N ALA A 282 -15.85 5.83 9.37
CA ALA A 282 -15.57 7.14 8.78
C ALA A 282 -16.86 7.88 8.35
N ILE A 283 -17.82 7.15 7.79
CA ILE A 283 -19.15 7.68 7.46
C ILE A 283 -19.88 8.15 8.72
N GLU A 284 -19.84 7.35 9.78
CA GLU A 284 -20.50 7.67 11.06
C GLU A 284 -19.82 8.84 11.78
N ASP A 285 -18.50 8.93 11.74
CA ASP A 285 -17.70 10.02 12.30
C ASP A 285 -17.96 11.35 11.58
N GLY A 286 -18.46 11.32 10.33
CA GLY A 286 -18.90 12.50 9.58
C GLY A 286 -17.82 13.15 8.73
N VAL A 287 -17.02 12.33 8.02
CA VAL A 287 -16.08 12.82 6.99
C VAL A 287 -16.83 13.33 5.76
N ASP A 288 -16.23 14.24 5.00
CA ASP A 288 -16.77 14.75 3.72
C ASP A 288 -16.20 14.03 2.52
N VAL A 289 -14.96 13.56 2.65
CA VAL A 289 -14.22 12.88 1.60
C VAL A 289 -13.60 11.61 2.17
N LEU A 290 -13.68 10.50 1.42
CA LEU A 290 -12.92 9.28 1.66
C LEU A 290 -11.81 9.16 0.62
N SER A 291 -10.58 8.99 1.09
CA SER A 291 -9.39 8.77 0.28
C SER A 291 -8.83 7.38 0.55
N LEU A 292 -8.78 6.54 -0.49
CA LEU A 292 -8.31 5.16 -0.40
C LEU A 292 -7.22 4.93 -1.46
N SER A 293 -5.97 4.91 -1.02
CA SER A 293 -4.82 4.58 -1.89
C SER A 293 -4.50 3.08 -1.81
N LEU A 294 -5.52 2.23 -1.99
CA LEU A 294 -5.44 0.78 -1.88
C LEU A 294 -6.39 0.10 -2.87
N GLY A 295 -6.09 -1.14 -3.23
CA GLY A 295 -6.90 -1.91 -4.16
C GLY A 295 -6.31 -3.29 -4.48
N GLY A 296 -7.17 -4.26 -4.79
CA GLY A 296 -6.82 -5.66 -5.02
C GLY A 296 -7.29 -6.23 -6.37
N GLY A 297 -7.56 -5.36 -7.37
CA GLY A 297 -8.12 -5.75 -8.66
C GLY A 297 -9.60 -5.37 -8.79
N SER A 298 -10.34 -5.97 -9.72
CA SER A 298 -11.76 -5.69 -9.94
C SER A 298 -12.61 -6.93 -9.70
N ALA A 299 -13.74 -6.75 -9.02
CA ALA A 299 -14.75 -7.76 -8.75
C ALA A 299 -16.15 -7.19 -9.07
N PRO A 300 -17.18 -8.03 -9.23
CA PRO A 300 -18.56 -7.54 -9.28
C PRO A 300 -18.86 -6.60 -8.12
N TYR A 301 -19.49 -5.45 -8.38
CA TYR A 301 -19.64 -4.36 -7.40
C TYR A 301 -20.25 -4.80 -6.07
N PHE A 302 -21.17 -5.74 -6.07
CA PHE A 302 -21.80 -6.29 -4.87
C PHE A 302 -20.90 -7.23 -4.03
N ARG A 303 -19.71 -7.60 -4.57
CA ARG A 303 -18.68 -8.39 -3.89
C ARG A 303 -17.45 -7.59 -3.54
N ASP A 304 -17.30 -6.42 -4.15
CA ASP A 304 -16.19 -5.50 -3.90
C ASP A 304 -16.54 -4.65 -2.67
N THR A 305 -15.90 -4.90 -1.56
CA THR A 305 -16.16 -4.24 -0.29
C THR A 305 -15.93 -2.74 -0.34
N ILE A 306 -14.93 -2.28 -1.13
CA ILE A 306 -14.70 -0.85 -1.36
C ILE A 306 -15.87 -0.27 -2.17
N ALA A 307 -16.31 -0.96 -3.22
CA ALA A 307 -17.45 -0.49 -4.01
C ALA A 307 -18.73 -0.38 -3.16
N VAL A 308 -19.00 -1.36 -2.31
CA VAL A 308 -20.20 -1.35 -1.42
C VAL A 308 -20.10 -0.22 -0.38
N GLY A 309 -18.96 -0.12 0.33
CA GLY A 309 -18.76 0.96 1.31
C GLY A 309 -18.78 2.35 0.68
N ALA A 310 -18.20 2.50 -0.53
CA ALA A 310 -18.22 3.74 -1.28
C ALA A 310 -19.64 4.13 -1.73
N PHE A 311 -20.49 3.15 -2.09
CA PHE A 311 -21.89 3.42 -2.43
C PHE A 311 -22.64 4.03 -1.22
N ALA A 312 -22.51 3.41 -0.05
CA ALA A 312 -23.12 3.93 1.18
C ALA A 312 -22.57 5.32 1.56
N ALA A 313 -21.29 5.59 1.35
CA ALA A 313 -20.68 6.91 1.56
C ALA A 313 -21.31 7.97 0.62
N VAL A 314 -21.41 7.66 -0.68
CA VAL A 314 -21.98 8.58 -1.68
C VAL A 314 -23.47 8.84 -1.42
N GLU A 315 -24.24 7.87 -0.95
CA GLU A 315 -25.64 8.08 -0.52
C GLU A 315 -25.76 9.07 0.67
N LYS A 316 -24.69 9.25 1.45
CA LYS A 316 -24.59 10.25 2.52
C LYS A 316 -23.99 11.58 2.06
N GLY A 317 -23.69 11.72 0.76
CA GLY A 317 -23.07 12.92 0.20
C GLY A 317 -21.54 12.98 0.37
N ILE A 318 -20.90 11.89 0.76
CA ILE A 318 -19.45 11.80 0.94
C ILE A 318 -18.80 11.47 -0.40
N PHE A 319 -17.80 12.25 -0.80
CA PHE A 319 -17.03 12.01 -2.03
C PHE A 319 -15.99 10.91 -1.81
N VAL A 320 -15.91 9.94 -2.71
CA VAL A 320 -14.97 8.81 -2.59
C VAL A 320 -13.97 8.82 -3.75
N ALA A 321 -12.68 8.94 -3.42
CA ALA A 321 -11.56 8.88 -4.36
C ALA A 321 -10.69 7.66 -4.05
N CYS A 322 -10.41 6.86 -5.08
CA CYS A 322 -9.55 5.69 -4.99
C CYS A 322 -8.50 5.66 -6.10
N SER A 323 -7.35 5.04 -5.82
CA SER A 323 -6.35 4.76 -6.83
C SER A 323 -6.82 3.70 -7.83
N ALA A 324 -6.37 3.80 -9.07
CA ALA A 324 -6.68 2.84 -10.14
C ALA A 324 -5.90 1.52 -10.02
N GLY A 325 -4.83 1.49 -9.21
CA GLY A 325 -3.92 0.36 -9.03
C GLY A 325 -2.60 0.49 -9.79
N ASN A 326 -1.64 -0.38 -9.40
CA ASN A 326 -0.25 -0.41 -9.88
C ASN A 326 0.07 -1.64 -10.76
N SER A 327 -0.94 -2.25 -11.37
CA SER A 327 -0.80 -3.48 -12.17
C SER A 327 -0.66 -3.22 -13.68
N GLY A 328 -0.34 -1.97 -14.07
CA GLY A 328 0.01 -1.64 -15.46
C GLY A 328 1.36 -2.20 -15.89
N PRO A 329 1.67 -2.12 -17.19
CA PRO A 329 0.89 -1.57 -18.30
C PRO A 329 -0.13 -2.55 -18.91
N GLN A 330 -0.41 -3.64 -18.24
CA GLN A 330 -1.31 -4.69 -18.73
C GLN A 330 -2.74 -4.14 -18.87
N LYS A 331 -3.43 -4.58 -19.93
CA LYS A 331 -4.83 -4.25 -20.13
C LYS A 331 -5.70 -4.93 -19.06
N ALA A 332 -6.83 -4.30 -18.74
CA ALA A 332 -7.82 -4.84 -17.82
C ALA A 332 -7.27 -5.09 -16.39
N SER A 333 -6.37 -4.22 -15.94
CA SER A 333 -5.68 -4.33 -14.65
C SER A 333 -6.22 -3.36 -13.59
N LEU A 334 -7.31 -2.63 -13.88
CA LEU A 334 -7.89 -1.64 -12.97
C LEU A 334 -8.42 -2.25 -11.68
N ALA A 335 -8.24 -1.54 -10.58
CA ALA A 335 -8.97 -1.68 -9.33
C ALA A 335 -9.99 -0.52 -9.18
N ASN A 336 -10.91 -0.64 -8.21
CA ASN A 336 -11.82 0.42 -7.77
C ASN A 336 -12.69 0.99 -8.91
N VAL A 337 -13.29 0.13 -9.72
CA VAL A 337 -13.94 0.49 -10.99
C VAL A 337 -15.43 0.84 -10.88
N ALA A 338 -15.99 0.95 -9.67
CA ALA A 338 -17.40 1.27 -9.47
C ALA A 338 -17.72 2.69 -9.99
N PRO A 339 -18.91 2.90 -10.63
CA PRO A 339 -19.25 4.20 -11.24
C PRO A 339 -19.31 5.37 -10.27
N TRP A 340 -19.59 5.11 -9.00
CA TRP A 340 -19.71 6.10 -7.92
C TRP A 340 -18.39 6.42 -7.22
N ILE A 341 -17.28 5.79 -7.63
CA ILE A 341 -15.92 6.07 -7.13
C ILE A 341 -15.19 6.92 -8.16
N MET A 342 -14.49 7.97 -7.72
CA MET A 342 -13.50 8.66 -8.54
C MET A 342 -12.23 7.82 -8.60
N THR A 343 -11.99 7.12 -9.71
CA THR A 343 -10.83 6.26 -9.92
C THR A 343 -9.70 7.03 -10.57
N VAL A 344 -8.57 7.16 -9.89
CA VAL A 344 -7.44 8.01 -10.29
C VAL A 344 -6.24 7.15 -10.69
N GLY A 345 -5.80 7.28 -11.94
CA GLY A 345 -4.55 6.70 -12.45
C GLY A 345 -3.35 7.58 -12.16
N ALA A 346 -2.13 7.01 -12.30
CA ALA A 346 -0.88 7.70 -12.01
C ALA A 346 -0.23 8.27 -13.28
N GLY A 347 0.28 9.51 -13.18
CA GLY A 347 1.10 10.18 -14.19
C GLY A 347 2.40 10.71 -13.59
N THR A 348 3.36 11.05 -14.46
CA THR A 348 4.63 11.66 -14.07
C THR A 348 4.46 13.14 -13.78
N LEU A 349 5.45 13.66 -13.04
CA LEU A 349 5.72 15.09 -12.90
C LEU A 349 6.79 15.52 -13.91
N ASP A 350 7.10 16.80 -13.90
CA ASP A 350 8.24 17.42 -14.57
C ASP A 350 9.53 17.42 -13.72
N ARG A 351 9.60 16.58 -12.69
CA ARG A 351 10.75 16.42 -11.81
C ARG A 351 11.34 15.03 -11.93
N ASP A 352 12.70 14.96 -11.99
CA ASP A 352 13.43 13.71 -12.05
C ASP A 352 14.70 13.75 -11.18
N PHE A 353 15.32 12.61 -10.97
CA PHE A 353 16.52 12.41 -10.16
C PHE A 353 17.61 11.69 -10.97
N PRO A 354 18.23 12.36 -11.96
CA PRO A 354 19.14 11.74 -12.88
C PRO A 354 20.38 11.16 -12.19
N ALA A 355 20.73 9.95 -12.60
CA ALA A 355 21.97 9.30 -12.24
C ALA A 355 22.58 8.64 -13.50
N TYR A 356 23.89 8.41 -13.50
CA TYR A 356 24.58 7.91 -14.66
C TYR A 356 25.47 6.72 -14.34
N ALA A 357 25.53 5.77 -15.26
CA ALA A 357 26.50 4.69 -15.28
C ALA A 357 27.46 4.90 -16.44
N SER A 358 28.73 5.23 -16.13
CA SER A 358 29.80 5.40 -17.11
C SER A 358 30.67 4.14 -17.16
N LEU A 359 30.65 3.43 -18.28
CA LEU A 359 31.36 2.17 -18.45
C LEU A 359 32.83 2.41 -18.88
N GLY A 360 33.70 1.45 -18.59
CA GLY A 360 35.13 1.50 -18.97
C GLY A 360 35.40 1.59 -20.48
N ASN A 361 34.42 1.27 -21.31
CA ASN A 361 34.48 1.46 -22.77
C ASN A 361 34.03 2.88 -23.23
N ASN A 362 34.03 3.86 -22.34
CA ASN A 362 33.64 5.26 -22.56
C ASN A 362 32.13 5.49 -22.89
N LYS A 363 31.28 4.47 -22.80
CA LYS A 363 29.83 4.67 -22.92
C LYS A 363 29.26 5.15 -21.60
N ARG A 364 28.41 6.17 -21.67
CA ARG A 364 27.70 6.71 -20.52
C ARG A 364 26.20 6.56 -20.73
N PHE A 365 25.52 6.01 -19.73
CA PHE A 365 24.08 5.74 -19.75
C PHE A 365 23.37 6.54 -18.66
N SER A 366 22.20 7.07 -19.01
CA SER A 366 21.32 7.76 -18.08
C SER A 366 20.40 6.77 -17.38
N GLY A 367 20.16 7.01 -16.11
CA GLY A 367 19.21 6.33 -15.26
C GLY A 367 18.73 7.27 -14.17
N VAL A 368 18.13 6.73 -13.11
CA VAL A 368 17.63 7.50 -11.96
C VAL A 368 18.07 6.90 -10.63
N SER A 369 18.13 7.76 -9.58
CA SER A 369 18.46 7.34 -8.22
C SER A 369 18.06 8.39 -7.18
N LEU A 370 17.69 7.92 -5.97
CA LEU A 370 17.59 8.73 -4.75
C LEU A 370 18.69 8.37 -3.74
N TYR A 371 19.79 7.80 -4.19
CA TYR A 371 20.91 7.53 -3.31
C TYR A 371 21.55 8.84 -2.80
N SER A 372 21.59 8.99 -1.48
CA SER A 372 22.04 10.23 -0.80
C SER A 372 23.31 10.05 0.04
N GLY A 373 23.93 8.86 -0.04
CA GLY A 373 25.16 8.59 0.69
C GLY A 373 26.42 9.11 -0.02
N LYS A 374 27.58 8.66 0.46
CA LYS A 374 28.88 9.01 -0.15
C LYS A 374 28.98 8.44 -1.57
N GLY A 375 29.21 9.30 -2.55
CA GLY A 375 29.45 8.89 -3.93
C GLY A 375 30.74 8.08 -4.09
N MET A 376 30.93 7.50 -5.27
CA MET A 376 32.10 6.64 -5.59
C MET A 376 33.40 7.43 -5.85
N GLY A 377 33.41 8.76 -5.63
CA GLY A 377 34.57 9.61 -5.96
C GLY A 377 34.79 9.70 -7.47
N SER A 378 36.06 9.67 -7.90
CA SER A 378 36.44 9.64 -9.33
C SER A 378 36.87 8.25 -9.82
N GLU A 379 36.79 7.23 -8.97
CA GLU A 379 37.30 5.89 -9.26
C GLU A 379 36.30 5.07 -10.07
N THR A 380 36.79 4.29 -11.01
CA THR A 380 36.06 3.21 -11.68
C THR A 380 36.31 1.91 -10.94
N VAL A 381 35.27 1.11 -10.73
CA VAL A 381 35.37 -0.19 -10.07
C VAL A 381 34.90 -1.30 -10.98
N GLY A 382 35.28 -2.54 -10.68
CA GLY A 382 34.85 -3.70 -11.45
C GLY A 382 33.33 -3.80 -11.53
N LEU A 383 32.80 -4.17 -12.70
CA LEU A 383 31.40 -4.44 -12.96
C LEU A 383 31.17 -5.94 -13.09
N VAL A 384 30.15 -6.46 -12.42
CA VAL A 384 29.84 -7.88 -12.54
C VAL A 384 28.34 -8.08 -12.80
N TYR A 385 28.05 -8.98 -13.74
CA TYR A 385 26.70 -9.52 -13.95
C TYR A 385 26.77 -11.00 -13.65
N ASN A 386 26.25 -11.40 -12.51
CA ASN A 386 26.31 -12.78 -12.06
C ASN A 386 25.36 -13.64 -12.89
N LYS A 387 25.96 -14.44 -13.75
CA LYS A 387 25.31 -15.52 -14.48
C LYS A 387 25.37 -16.84 -13.71
N GLY A 388 25.58 -16.82 -12.39
CA GLY A 388 25.74 -18.04 -11.59
C GLY A 388 24.93 -19.24 -12.09
N SER A 389 25.14 -20.40 -11.60
CA SER A 389 24.51 -21.66 -12.04
C SER A 389 22.95 -21.65 -11.98
N ASN A 390 22.35 -20.60 -11.45
CA ASN A 390 20.91 -20.40 -11.40
C ASN A 390 20.54 -18.93 -11.68
N GLN A 391 19.30 -18.70 -12.17
CA GLN A 391 18.78 -17.36 -12.47
C GLN A 391 18.64 -16.45 -11.24
N SER A 392 18.75 -16.99 -10.03
CA SER A 392 18.62 -16.24 -8.77
C SER A 392 19.69 -15.17 -8.59
N GLY A 393 20.92 -15.43 -9.07
CA GLY A 393 22.04 -14.49 -9.02
C GLY A 393 21.84 -13.26 -9.89
N SER A 394 21.26 -13.39 -11.08
CA SER A 394 21.01 -12.25 -11.97
C SER A 394 19.94 -11.29 -11.43
N ILE A 395 18.97 -11.81 -10.66
CA ILE A 395 17.93 -11.00 -10.00
C ILE A 395 18.27 -10.61 -8.56
N CYS A 396 19.48 -10.93 -8.09
CA CYS A 396 19.96 -10.58 -6.75
C CYS A 396 18.98 -10.96 -5.63
N LEU A 397 18.57 -12.24 -5.58
CA LEU A 397 17.77 -12.75 -4.46
C LEU A 397 18.63 -12.91 -3.21
N PRO A 398 18.03 -12.87 -2.01
CA PRO A 398 18.73 -13.13 -0.76
C PRO A 398 19.54 -14.43 -0.83
N GLY A 399 20.83 -14.35 -0.46
CA GLY A 399 21.75 -15.49 -0.47
C GLY A 399 22.21 -16.00 -1.84
N SER A 400 21.85 -15.33 -2.94
CA SER A 400 22.22 -15.77 -4.30
C SER A 400 23.55 -15.24 -4.83
N LEU A 401 24.15 -14.25 -4.15
CA LEU A 401 25.43 -13.64 -4.56
C LEU A 401 26.60 -14.23 -3.77
N GLU A 402 27.68 -14.53 -4.48
CA GLU A 402 28.91 -15.05 -3.89
C GLU A 402 29.86 -13.89 -3.52
N PRO A 403 30.18 -13.66 -2.23
CA PRO A 403 31.03 -12.56 -1.79
C PRO A 403 32.39 -12.49 -2.53
N GLY A 404 33.00 -13.63 -2.85
CA GLY A 404 34.26 -13.68 -3.59
C GLY A 404 34.19 -13.16 -5.03
N LEU A 405 32.99 -13.18 -5.64
CA LEU A 405 32.76 -12.68 -7.01
C LEU A 405 32.34 -11.22 -7.05
N VAL A 406 31.59 -10.75 -6.04
CA VAL A 406 30.95 -9.43 -6.03
C VAL A 406 31.65 -8.42 -5.12
N GLY A 407 32.49 -8.87 -4.18
CA GLY A 407 33.18 -8.00 -3.21
C GLY A 407 33.97 -6.89 -3.90
N GLY A 408 33.77 -5.63 -3.47
CA GLY A 408 34.40 -4.43 -4.03
C GLY A 408 33.97 -4.05 -5.45
N LYS A 409 32.90 -4.65 -5.99
CA LYS A 409 32.42 -4.40 -7.35
C LYS A 409 31.01 -3.82 -7.36
N VAL A 410 30.62 -3.23 -8.50
CA VAL A 410 29.23 -2.91 -8.83
C VAL A 410 28.58 -4.13 -9.46
N VAL A 411 27.39 -4.47 -8.97
CA VAL A 411 26.62 -5.64 -9.44
C VAL A 411 25.45 -5.19 -10.30
N VAL A 412 25.27 -5.81 -11.48
CA VAL A 412 24.05 -5.63 -12.27
C VAL A 412 23.00 -6.60 -11.76
N CYS A 413 21.85 -6.06 -11.32
CA CYS A 413 20.69 -6.82 -10.86
C CYS A 413 19.52 -6.61 -11.81
N ASP A 414 18.91 -7.68 -12.29
CA ASP A 414 17.69 -7.63 -13.07
C ASP A 414 16.48 -7.34 -12.19
N ARG A 415 15.60 -6.46 -12.63
CA ARG A 415 14.32 -6.21 -11.96
C ARG A 415 13.42 -7.46 -12.01
N GLY A 416 12.70 -7.74 -10.93
CA GLY A 416 11.76 -8.86 -10.80
C GLY A 416 11.75 -9.45 -9.39
N ILE A 417 10.78 -10.26 -9.05
CA ILE A 417 10.51 -11.01 -7.82
C ILE A 417 10.61 -10.18 -6.54
N ASN A 418 11.82 -9.90 -6.02
CA ASN A 418 12.01 -9.14 -4.78
C ASN A 418 12.06 -7.61 -5.00
N ALA A 419 11.83 -6.84 -3.94
CA ALA A 419 11.81 -5.38 -3.97
C ALA A 419 13.11 -4.79 -4.53
N ARG A 420 13.01 -3.67 -5.25
CA ARG A 420 14.16 -2.99 -5.87
C ARG A 420 15.24 -2.62 -4.85
N VAL A 421 14.84 -2.06 -3.71
CA VAL A 421 15.75 -1.68 -2.61
C VAL A 421 16.38 -2.90 -1.93
N GLU A 422 15.65 -4.01 -1.82
CA GLU A 422 16.15 -5.26 -1.25
C GLU A 422 17.30 -5.85 -2.08
N LYS A 423 17.26 -5.72 -3.42
CA LYS A 423 18.38 -6.12 -4.28
C LYS A 423 19.66 -5.37 -3.90
N GLY A 424 19.55 -4.05 -3.67
CA GLY A 424 20.66 -3.25 -3.18
C GLY A 424 21.19 -3.72 -1.82
N LYS A 425 20.31 -4.10 -0.91
CA LYS A 425 20.69 -4.71 0.37
C LYS A 425 21.47 -6.03 0.15
N VAL A 426 20.95 -6.91 -0.71
CA VAL A 426 21.62 -8.19 -1.04
C VAL A 426 23.02 -7.96 -1.61
N VAL A 427 23.20 -6.98 -2.49
CA VAL A 427 24.51 -6.59 -3.04
C VAL A 427 25.44 -6.10 -1.94
N ARG A 428 24.97 -5.19 -1.07
CA ARG A 428 25.74 -4.66 0.06
C ARG A 428 26.18 -5.78 1.02
N ASP A 429 25.25 -6.64 1.40
CA ASP A 429 25.47 -7.73 2.36
C ASP A 429 26.45 -8.78 1.81
N ALA A 430 26.57 -8.92 0.48
CA ALA A 430 27.57 -9.73 -0.20
C ALA A 430 28.93 -9.00 -0.41
N GLY A 431 29.07 -7.74 0.08
CA GLY A 431 30.30 -6.95 -0.04
C GLY A 431 30.44 -6.15 -1.34
N GLY A 432 29.40 -6.07 -2.17
CA GLY A 432 29.38 -5.18 -3.34
C GLY A 432 29.33 -3.71 -2.94
N VAL A 433 29.92 -2.82 -3.74
CA VAL A 433 30.05 -1.38 -3.47
C VAL A 433 29.05 -0.52 -4.25
N GLY A 434 28.27 -1.12 -5.14
CA GLY A 434 27.22 -0.44 -5.89
C GLY A 434 26.37 -1.42 -6.68
N MET A 435 25.26 -0.93 -7.22
CA MET A 435 24.30 -1.71 -8.01
C MET A 435 23.85 -0.94 -9.25
N ILE A 436 23.69 -1.64 -10.37
CA ILE A 436 22.88 -1.18 -11.49
C ILE A 436 21.61 -2.03 -11.51
N LEU A 437 20.47 -1.42 -11.25
CA LEU A 437 19.16 -2.07 -11.35
C LEU A 437 18.69 -1.97 -12.80
N ALA A 438 18.73 -3.06 -13.52
CA ALA A 438 18.36 -3.10 -14.93
C ALA A 438 16.93 -3.62 -15.14
N ASN A 439 16.09 -2.84 -15.79
CA ASN A 439 14.78 -3.29 -16.20
C ASN A 439 14.87 -4.49 -17.16
N THR A 440 13.85 -5.33 -17.14
CA THR A 440 13.67 -6.47 -18.05
C THR A 440 12.57 -6.17 -19.06
N ALA A 441 12.29 -7.10 -19.97
CA ALA A 441 11.18 -6.96 -20.93
C ALA A 441 9.83 -6.72 -20.26
N ALA A 442 9.62 -7.31 -19.08
CA ALA A 442 8.39 -7.12 -18.30
C ALA A 442 8.27 -5.72 -17.69
N SER A 443 9.40 -5.06 -17.37
CA SER A 443 9.44 -3.73 -16.74
C SER A 443 9.58 -2.58 -17.76
N GLY A 444 10.02 -2.84 -18.98
CA GLY A 444 10.16 -1.85 -20.05
C GLY A 444 11.18 -0.74 -19.77
N GLU A 445 10.88 0.47 -20.21
CA GLU A 445 11.79 1.63 -20.12
C GLU A 445 11.50 2.56 -18.96
N GLU A 446 10.37 2.42 -18.27
CA GLU A 446 10.03 3.33 -17.17
C GLU A 446 10.92 3.10 -15.95
N LEU A 447 11.40 4.20 -15.40
CA LEU A 447 12.27 4.24 -14.24
C LEU A 447 11.55 4.76 -13.01
N VAL A 448 11.82 4.13 -11.87
CA VAL A 448 11.42 4.60 -10.54
C VAL A 448 12.69 4.79 -9.72
N ALA A 449 12.84 5.98 -9.16
CA ALA A 449 13.97 6.30 -8.28
C ALA A 449 13.69 5.79 -6.87
N ASP A 450 14.65 5.07 -6.30
CA ASP A 450 14.56 4.51 -4.95
C ASP A 450 15.71 5.00 -4.06
N SER A 451 15.44 5.13 -2.75
CA SER A 451 16.43 5.55 -1.73
C SER A 451 17.28 4.37 -1.25
N HIS A 452 18.15 3.87 -2.12
CA HIS A 452 19.00 2.71 -1.82
C HIS A 452 20.00 2.94 -0.66
N LEU A 453 20.45 1.84 -0.04
CA LEU A 453 21.44 1.83 1.06
C LEU A 453 22.89 1.81 0.56
N LEU A 454 23.10 1.67 -0.75
CA LEU A 454 24.40 1.74 -1.41
C LEU A 454 24.26 2.51 -2.73
N PRO A 455 25.36 2.99 -3.35
CA PRO A 455 25.32 3.62 -4.68
C PRO A 455 24.59 2.74 -5.69
N ALA A 456 23.45 3.21 -6.22
CA ALA A 456 22.64 2.44 -7.15
C ALA A 456 22.01 3.32 -8.22
N VAL A 457 21.97 2.82 -9.46
CA VAL A 457 21.36 3.49 -10.62
C VAL A 457 20.36 2.54 -11.26
N ALA A 458 19.11 2.97 -11.38
CA ALA A 458 18.09 2.23 -12.13
C ALA A 458 18.12 2.64 -13.60
N VAL A 459 18.13 1.66 -14.51
CA VAL A 459 18.17 1.88 -15.97
C VAL A 459 17.06 1.11 -16.69
N GLY A 460 16.60 1.66 -17.83
CA GLY A 460 15.60 1.02 -18.68
C GLY A 460 16.12 -0.27 -19.32
N ARG A 461 15.21 -1.03 -19.92
CA ARG A 461 15.52 -2.33 -20.54
C ARG A 461 16.60 -2.22 -21.62
N ILE A 462 16.46 -1.28 -22.55
CA ILE A 462 17.40 -1.14 -23.68
C ILE A 462 18.82 -0.85 -23.16
N VAL A 463 18.95 0.07 -22.22
CA VAL A 463 20.21 0.39 -21.56
C VAL A 463 20.72 -0.80 -20.73
N GLY A 464 19.84 -1.44 -19.99
CA GLY A 464 20.15 -2.65 -19.22
C GLY A 464 20.71 -3.78 -20.08
N ASP A 465 20.13 -4.04 -21.27
CA ASP A 465 20.62 -5.04 -22.21
C ASP A 465 22.07 -4.72 -22.70
N GLN A 466 22.35 -3.44 -22.96
CA GLN A 466 23.70 -3.02 -23.36
C GLN A 466 24.72 -3.17 -22.22
N ILE A 467 24.34 -2.86 -20.98
CA ILE A 467 25.18 -3.01 -19.79
C ILE A 467 25.45 -4.49 -19.50
N ARG A 468 24.42 -5.35 -19.59
CA ARG A 468 24.58 -6.83 -19.44
C ARG A 468 25.51 -7.39 -20.50
N ALA A 469 25.35 -6.97 -21.76
CA ALA A 469 26.22 -7.39 -22.85
C ALA A 469 27.68 -6.98 -22.60
N TYR A 470 27.92 -5.74 -22.19
CA TYR A 470 29.25 -5.24 -21.83
C TYR A 470 29.86 -6.04 -20.67
N ALA A 471 29.12 -6.16 -19.54
CA ALA A 471 29.61 -6.91 -18.37
C ALA A 471 29.88 -8.39 -18.63
N SER A 472 29.34 -8.94 -19.73
CA SER A 472 29.52 -10.36 -20.12
C SER A 472 30.59 -10.57 -21.16
N SER A 473 30.93 -9.59 -21.98
CA SER A 473 31.84 -9.71 -23.12
C SER A 473 33.21 -9.08 -22.89
N ASP A 474 33.29 -8.05 -22.03
CA ASP A 474 34.56 -7.42 -21.70
C ASP A 474 35.33 -8.28 -20.68
N PRO A 475 36.62 -8.55 -20.86
CA PRO A 475 37.40 -9.34 -19.92
C PRO A 475 37.61 -8.66 -18.56
N ASN A 476 37.58 -7.32 -18.49
CA ASN A 476 37.73 -6.52 -17.28
C ASN A 476 36.72 -5.39 -17.25
N PRO A 477 35.42 -5.69 -17.17
CA PRO A 477 34.39 -4.65 -17.22
C PRO A 477 34.45 -3.76 -15.98
N THR A 478 34.41 -2.45 -16.20
CA THR A 478 34.42 -1.44 -15.12
C THR A 478 33.30 -0.42 -15.30
N VAL A 479 32.94 0.23 -14.22
CA VAL A 479 31.89 1.26 -14.19
C VAL A 479 32.16 2.31 -13.12
N HIS A 480 31.67 3.52 -13.36
CA HIS A 480 31.54 4.61 -12.40
C HIS A 480 30.08 5.06 -12.33
N LEU A 481 29.54 5.24 -11.11
CA LEU A 481 28.18 5.74 -10.87
C LEU A 481 28.24 7.18 -10.40
N ASP A 482 27.40 8.05 -11.00
CA ASP A 482 27.34 9.49 -10.73
C ASP A 482 25.88 9.93 -10.47
N PHE A 483 25.66 10.79 -9.48
CA PHE A 483 24.34 11.21 -9.00
C PHE A 483 24.21 12.74 -9.13
N ARG A 484 23.11 13.22 -9.75
CA ARG A 484 22.92 14.66 -10.08
C ARG A 484 21.91 15.39 -9.22
N GLY A 485 21.33 14.74 -8.22
CA GLY A 485 20.30 15.34 -7.38
C GLY A 485 18.98 15.55 -8.12
N THR A 486 18.34 16.70 -7.92
CA THR A 486 17.00 17.00 -8.45
C THR A 486 17.09 17.86 -9.71
N VAL A 487 16.32 17.48 -10.74
CA VAL A 487 16.13 18.25 -11.98
C VAL A 487 14.65 18.54 -12.17
N LEU A 488 14.30 19.78 -12.56
CA LEU A 488 12.92 20.22 -12.85
C LEU A 488 12.75 20.51 -14.35
N ASN A 489 11.50 20.70 -14.76
CA ASN A 489 11.09 21.01 -16.13
C ASN A 489 11.41 19.90 -17.13
N VAL A 490 11.39 18.66 -16.68
CA VAL A 490 11.61 17.47 -17.52
C VAL A 490 10.41 17.28 -18.46
N LYS A 491 10.70 17.09 -19.75
CA LYS A 491 9.69 16.88 -20.79
C LYS A 491 9.93 15.54 -21.51
N PRO A 492 8.88 14.85 -21.99
CA PRO A 492 7.44 15.18 -21.83
C PRO A 492 6.92 14.90 -20.41
N SER A 493 6.03 15.77 -19.93
CA SER A 493 5.28 15.59 -18.68
C SER A 493 3.94 16.34 -18.77
N PRO A 494 2.82 15.80 -18.24
CA PRO A 494 2.72 14.45 -17.67
C PRO A 494 2.76 13.33 -18.72
N VAL A 495 3.27 12.17 -18.32
CA VAL A 495 3.13 10.90 -19.05
C VAL A 495 2.46 9.89 -18.13
N VAL A 496 1.54 9.09 -18.65
CA VAL A 496 0.90 8.04 -17.85
C VAL A 496 1.95 7.03 -17.40
N ALA A 497 2.09 6.83 -16.09
CA ALA A 497 3.06 5.90 -15.52
C ALA A 497 2.84 4.46 -16.04
N ALA A 498 3.91 3.73 -16.35
CA ALA A 498 3.77 2.38 -16.88
C ALA A 498 3.08 1.46 -15.87
N PHE A 499 3.37 1.61 -14.59
CA PHE A 499 2.74 0.82 -13.54
C PHE A 499 1.26 1.18 -13.32
N SER A 500 0.80 2.38 -13.73
CA SER A 500 -0.62 2.74 -13.58
C SER A 500 -1.51 1.72 -14.27
N SER A 501 -2.47 1.16 -13.55
CA SER A 501 -3.42 0.19 -14.09
C SER A 501 -4.20 0.72 -15.29
N ARG A 502 -4.55 -0.16 -16.21
CA ARG A 502 -5.17 0.16 -17.51
C ARG A 502 -6.59 -0.42 -17.62
N GLY A 503 -7.46 0.34 -18.25
CA GLY A 503 -8.74 -0.17 -18.75
C GLY A 503 -8.61 -1.29 -19.79
N PRO A 504 -9.74 -1.80 -20.25
CA PRO A 504 -11.12 -1.42 -19.93
C PRO A 504 -11.56 -1.88 -18.52
N ASN A 505 -12.64 -1.25 -18.01
CA ASN A 505 -13.37 -1.75 -16.86
C ASN A 505 -13.95 -3.14 -17.19
N MET A 506 -13.58 -4.16 -16.41
CA MET A 506 -13.99 -5.54 -16.68
C MET A 506 -15.36 -5.90 -16.10
N VAL A 507 -15.86 -5.09 -15.16
CA VAL A 507 -17.16 -5.31 -14.52
C VAL A 507 -18.28 -4.70 -15.37
N THR A 508 -18.12 -3.42 -15.76
CA THR A 508 -19.06 -2.71 -16.64
C THR A 508 -18.28 -2.06 -17.78
N ARG A 509 -18.13 -2.77 -18.88
CA ARG A 509 -17.30 -2.36 -20.03
C ARG A 509 -17.75 -1.08 -20.71
N GLN A 510 -19.00 -0.68 -20.52
CA GLN A 510 -19.59 0.55 -21.05
C GLN A 510 -19.15 1.81 -20.31
N ILE A 511 -18.57 1.65 -19.10
CA ILE A 511 -18.11 2.76 -18.27
C ILE A 511 -16.59 2.85 -18.38
N LEU A 512 -16.12 4.01 -18.84
CA LEU A 512 -14.69 4.30 -18.92
C LEU A 512 -14.08 4.47 -17.54
N LYS A 513 -12.97 3.78 -17.29
CA LYS A 513 -12.12 3.93 -16.11
C LYS A 513 -10.64 3.80 -16.53
N PRO A 514 -9.69 4.47 -15.84
CA PRO A 514 -9.90 5.43 -14.75
C PRO A 514 -10.62 6.70 -15.23
N ASP A 515 -11.14 7.50 -14.29
CA ASP A 515 -11.84 8.76 -14.60
C ASP A 515 -10.84 9.87 -14.96
N VAL A 516 -9.74 9.95 -14.20
CA VAL A 516 -8.69 10.96 -14.39
C VAL A 516 -7.29 10.36 -14.12
N ILE A 517 -6.26 11.09 -14.52
CA ILE A 517 -4.87 10.83 -14.17
C ILE A 517 -4.40 11.97 -13.27
N GLY A 518 -3.82 11.61 -12.12
CA GLY A 518 -3.15 12.53 -11.21
C GLY A 518 -1.66 12.26 -11.13
N PRO A 519 -0.85 13.22 -10.68
CA PRO A 519 0.56 12.98 -10.40
C PRO A 519 0.75 11.88 -9.34
N GLY A 520 1.54 10.87 -9.67
CA GLY A 520 1.75 9.68 -8.85
C GLY A 520 3.16 9.08 -8.96
N VAL A 521 4.13 9.82 -9.53
CA VAL A 521 5.52 9.38 -9.69
C VAL A 521 6.46 10.38 -9.02
N ASN A 522 7.40 9.90 -8.21
CA ASN A 522 8.40 10.73 -7.54
C ASN A 522 7.81 11.80 -6.61
N ILE A 523 6.87 11.42 -5.75
CA ILE A 523 6.10 12.30 -4.89
C ILE A 523 6.79 12.51 -3.54
N LEU A 524 7.10 13.75 -3.17
CA LEU A 524 7.58 14.11 -1.83
C LEU A 524 6.40 14.41 -0.91
N ALA A 525 6.30 13.69 0.21
CA ALA A 525 5.32 13.96 1.26
C ALA A 525 5.81 13.48 2.63
N GLY A 526 5.06 13.77 3.70
CA GLY A 526 5.39 13.39 5.06
C GLY A 526 5.63 11.87 5.20
N TRP A 527 6.48 11.50 6.11
CA TRP A 527 6.87 10.10 6.33
C TRP A 527 6.85 9.74 7.80
N SER A 528 6.67 8.45 8.11
CA SER A 528 6.81 7.92 9.46
C SER A 528 8.29 7.77 9.81
N GLU A 529 8.72 8.34 10.94
CA GLU A 529 10.08 8.15 11.43
C GLU A 529 10.30 6.76 12.08
N ALA A 530 9.28 5.90 12.09
CA ALA A 530 9.40 4.53 12.55
C ALA A 530 10.24 3.66 11.61
N ILE A 531 10.27 4.01 10.32
CA ILE A 531 10.94 3.24 9.27
C ILE A 531 11.78 4.16 8.38
N GLY A 532 12.93 3.68 7.91
CA GLY A 532 13.77 4.43 6.97
C GLY A 532 13.14 4.58 5.59
N PRO A 533 13.63 5.53 4.76
CA PRO A 533 13.00 5.87 3.48
C PRO A 533 13.06 4.74 2.43
N SER A 534 13.87 3.71 2.62
CA SER A 534 13.85 2.53 1.76
C SER A 534 12.74 1.54 2.09
N GLY A 535 12.09 1.66 3.25
CA GLY A 535 11.13 0.68 3.75
C GLY A 535 11.77 -0.63 4.26
N LEU A 536 13.10 -0.75 4.24
CA LEU A 536 13.80 -1.92 4.76
C LEU A 536 13.95 -1.85 6.28
N SER A 537 13.78 -2.97 6.96
CA SER A 537 13.83 -3.05 8.43
C SER A 537 15.20 -2.72 9.04
N ASP A 538 16.28 -2.78 8.25
CA ASP A 538 17.64 -2.42 8.63
C ASP A 538 18.08 -1.02 8.15
N ASP A 539 17.18 -0.27 7.52
CA ASP A 539 17.39 1.14 7.20
C ASP A 539 17.16 2.00 8.43
N THR A 540 18.24 2.42 9.07
CA THR A 540 18.20 3.22 10.30
C THR A 540 18.09 4.72 10.07
N ARG A 541 18.04 5.18 8.80
CA ARG A 541 17.86 6.60 8.47
C ARG A 541 16.48 7.06 8.93
N LYS A 542 16.42 8.22 9.58
CA LYS A 542 15.15 8.87 9.95
C LYS A 542 14.93 10.09 9.10
N THR A 543 13.78 10.16 8.46
CA THR A 543 13.40 11.27 7.57
C THR A 543 11.95 11.66 7.84
N GLN A 544 11.69 12.99 7.90
CA GLN A 544 10.32 13.51 8.05
C GLN A 544 9.53 13.46 6.74
N PHE A 545 10.22 13.30 5.61
CA PHE A 545 9.65 13.24 4.27
C PHE A 545 10.26 12.08 3.49
N ASN A 546 9.49 11.52 2.56
CA ASN A 546 9.95 10.51 1.61
C ASN A 546 9.44 10.82 0.21
N ILE A 547 10.09 10.23 -0.79
CA ILE A 547 9.70 10.29 -2.21
C ILE A 547 9.24 8.91 -2.62
N MET A 548 7.97 8.82 -3.05
CA MET A 548 7.34 7.56 -3.46
C MET A 548 6.65 7.66 -4.82
N SER A 549 6.35 6.45 -5.39
CA SER A 549 5.65 6.32 -6.67
C SER A 549 4.71 5.12 -6.62
#